data_e51875892a162eb85ddb2195ec1b5d99
#
_entry.id   e51875892a162eb85ddb2195ec1b5d99
#
_cell.length_a   1.000
_cell.length_b   1.000
_cell.length_c   1.000
_cell.angle_alpha   90.00
_cell.angle_beta   90.00
_cell.angle_gamma   90.00
#
_symmetry.space_group_name_H-M   'P 1'
#
loop_
_entity.id
_entity.type
_entity.pdbx_description
1 polymer ?
#
loop_
_entity_poly.entity_id
_entity_poly.type
_entity_poly.pdbx_seq_one_letter_code
_entity_poly.pdbx_strand_id
1 'polypeptide(L)'
;MSGKGVTIGIDIGTTAVKAVAADADGRVVARARIPHELRVPTPDRLEHNADEAWRQGPLAALNELARPDALAVAVSAMVPSLTAVDSGGRPITPGLLYGDG
;
A
#
# COMPACT_ATOMS: atom_id res chain seq x y z
N MET A 1 6.90 -29.22 -1.59
CA MET A 1 6.15 -29.12 -2.81
C MET A 1 5.85 -27.68 -3.15
N SER A 2 6.30 -27.24 -4.29
CA SER A 2 6.05 -25.90 -4.73
C SER A 2 4.56 -25.67 -4.90
N GLY A 3 4.12 -24.43 -4.91
CA GLY A 3 2.73 -24.07 -5.09
C GLY A 3 1.85 -24.15 -3.84
N LYS A 4 2.46 -24.46 -2.71
CA LYS A 4 1.72 -24.55 -1.45
C LYS A 4 1.64 -23.25 -0.71
N GLY A 5 1.43 -22.22 -1.36
CA GLY A 5 1.31 -20.93 -0.75
C GLY A 5 1.95 -19.88 -1.62
N VAL A 6 1.65 -18.66 -1.28
CA VAL A 6 2.17 -17.50 -2.00
C VAL A 6 2.78 -16.53 -1.03
N THR A 7 3.64 -15.68 -1.53
CA THR A 7 4.10 -14.48 -0.83
C THR A 7 3.46 -13.28 -1.52
N ILE A 8 3.11 -12.28 -0.72
CA ILE A 8 2.46 -11.07 -1.21
C ILE A 8 3.43 -9.90 -1.10
N GLY A 9 3.56 -9.15 -2.18
CA GLY A 9 4.26 -7.87 -2.18
C GLY A 9 3.27 -6.74 -2.37
N ILE A 10 3.36 -5.71 -1.54
CA ILE A 10 2.52 -4.51 -1.63
C ILE A 10 3.43 -3.32 -1.84
N ASP A 11 3.09 -2.50 -2.83
CA ASP A 11 3.75 -1.23 -3.08
C ASP A 11 2.74 -0.10 -2.90
N ILE A 12 2.99 0.76 -1.91
CA ILE A 12 2.17 1.94 -1.67
C ILE A 12 2.80 3.09 -2.45
N GLY A 13 2.25 3.32 -3.64
CA GLY A 13 2.76 4.31 -4.56
C GLY A 13 2.07 5.67 -4.44
N THR A 14 2.46 6.57 -5.33
CA THR A 14 1.95 7.95 -5.33
C THR A 14 0.46 8.02 -5.68
N THR A 15 0.01 7.20 -6.62
CA THR A 15 -1.38 7.25 -7.12
C THR A 15 -2.15 5.96 -6.92
N ALA A 16 -1.51 4.91 -6.44
CA ALA A 16 -2.17 3.63 -6.24
C ALA A 16 -1.38 2.75 -5.30
N VAL A 17 -2.08 1.85 -4.64
CA VAL A 17 -1.48 0.67 -4.02
C VAL A 17 -1.51 -0.45 -5.06
N LYS A 18 -0.38 -1.09 -5.29
CA LYS A 18 -0.27 -2.25 -6.15
C LYS A 18 0.16 -3.45 -5.33
N ALA A 19 -0.41 -4.60 -5.63
CA ALA A 19 -0.06 -5.81 -4.90
C ALA A 19 0.05 -6.98 -5.88
N VAL A 20 0.93 -7.91 -5.55
CA VAL A 20 1.08 -9.15 -6.31
C VAL A 20 1.14 -10.31 -5.33
N ALA A 21 0.65 -11.45 -5.76
CA ALA A 21 0.90 -12.72 -5.10
C ALA A 21 1.79 -13.55 -6.01
N ALA A 22 2.88 -14.06 -5.48
CA ALA A 22 3.84 -14.86 -6.23
C ALA A 22 3.96 -16.26 -5.60
N ASP A 23 4.09 -17.28 -6.45
CA ASP A 23 4.29 -18.64 -6.01
C ASP A 23 5.75 -18.90 -5.62
N ALA A 24 6.06 -20.14 -5.25
CA ALA A 24 7.39 -20.53 -4.83
C ALA A 24 8.46 -20.39 -5.94
N ASP A 25 8.04 -20.37 -7.18
CA ASP A 25 8.92 -20.20 -8.33
C ASP A 25 9.09 -18.72 -8.73
N GLY A 26 8.48 -17.81 -7.97
CA GLY A 26 8.54 -16.38 -8.27
C GLY A 26 7.57 -15.93 -9.33
N ARG A 27 6.64 -16.77 -9.76
CA ARG A 27 5.64 -16.39 -10.75
C ARG A 27 4.51 -15.62 -10.10
N VAL A 28 4.12 -14.53 -10.72
CA VAL A 28 2.97 -13.75 -10.27
C VAL A 28 1.70 -14.49 -10.66
N VAL A 29 0.91 -14.86 -9.67
CA VAL A 29 -0.33 -15.62 -9.86
C VAL A 29 -1.58 -14.79 -9.62
N ALA A 30 -1.44 -13.60 -9.01
CA ALA A 30 -2.55 -12.67 -8.83
C ALA A 30 -2.01 -11.25 -8.71
N ARG A 31 -2.82 -10.29 -9.13
CA ARG A 31 -2.48 -8.85 -9.07
C ARG A 31 -3.69 -8.07 -8.59
N ALA A 32 -3.41 -6.97 -7.90
CA ALA A 32 -4.43 -6.01 -7.51
C ALA A 32 -3.87 -4.60 -7.64
N ARG A 33 -4.75 -3.64 -7.91
CA ARG A 33 -4.40 -2.23 -7.96
C ARG A 33 -5.56 -1.42 -7.39
N ILE A 34 -5.26 -0.67 -6.34
CA ILE A 34 -6.24 0.18 -5.67
C ILE A 34 -5.80 1.64 -5.85
N PRO A 35 -6.47 2.39 -6.72
CA PRO A 35 -6.14 3.81 -6.91
C PRO A 35 -6.44 4.63 -5.66
N HIS A 36 -5.67 5.68 -5.45
CA HIS A 36 -5.96 6.68 -4.45
C HIS A 36 -5.57 8.07 -4.95
N GLU A 37 -6.11 9.08 -4.30
CA GLU A 37 -5.92 10.45 -4.71
C GLU A 37 -4.57 10.98 -4.22
N LEU A 38 -3.84 11.63 -5.12
CA LEU A 38 -2.72 12.48 -4.76
C LEU A 38 -3.25 13.90 -4.68
N ARG A 39 -3.06 14.56 -3.54
CA ARG A 39 -3.49 15.93 -3.34
C ARG A 39 -2.30 16.86 -3.45
N VAL A 40 -2.48 17.94 -4.19
CA VAL A 40 -1.47 18.98 -4.35
C VAL A 40 -2.13 20.31 -3.97
N PRO A 41 -2.32 20.57 -2.65
CA PRO A 41 -3.02 21.78 -2.20
C PRO A 41 -2.28 23.06 -2.56
N THR A 42 -0.94 22.98 -2.66
CA THR A 42 -0.10 24.08 -3.17
C THR A 42 1.00 23.47 -4.05
N PRO A 43 1.68 24.29 -4.91
CA PRO A 43 2.66 23.73 -5.84
C PRO A 43 3.83 22.98 -5.19
N ASP A 44 4.13 23.27 -3.95
CA ASP A 44 5.26 22.67 -3.22
C ASP A 44 4.82 21.68 -2.15
N ARG A 45 3.57 21.23 -2.20
CA ARG A 45 3.02 20.33 -1.18
C ARG A 45 2.31 19.16 -1.80
N LEU A 46 2.78 17.96 -1.48
CA LEU A 46 2.17 16.71 -1.92
C LEU A 46 1.67 15.95 -0.69
N GLU A 47 0.44 15.46 -0.75
CA GLU A 47 -0.11 14.74 0.38
C GLU A 47 -1.11 13.66 -0.05
N HIS A 48 -1.30 12.69 0.83
CA HIS A 48 -2.33 11.68 0.74
C HIS A 48 -3.33 11.83 1.89
N ASN A 49 -4.54 11.32 1.68
CA ASN A 49 -5.36 10.90 2.80
C ASN A 49 -4.73 9.61 3.34
N ALA A 50 -4.07 9.69 4.49
CA ALA A 50 -3.27 8.58 4.99
C ALA A 50 -4.12 7.35 5.32
N ASP A 51 -5.32 7.54 5.84
CA ASP A 51 -6.22 6.42 6.12
C ASP A 51 -6.62 5.70 4.84
N GLU A 52 -6.99 6.43 3.80
CA GLU A 52 -7.39 5.86 2.51
C GLU A 52 -6.22 5.16 1.83
N ALA A 53 -5.09 5.86 1.68
CA ALA A 53 -3.98 5.37 0.86
C ALA A 53 -3.10 4.36 1.59
N TRP A 54 -2.90 4.54 2.90
CA TRP A 54 -1.91 3.77 3.65
C TRP A 54 -2.51 2.68 4.53
N ARG A 55 -3.81 2.71 4.78
CA ARG A 55 -4.52 1.67 5.53
C ARG A 55 -5.57 0.98 4.68
N GLN A 56 -6.55 1.70 4.19
CA GLN A 56 -7.65 1.11 3.41
C GLN A 56 -7.17 0.53 2.08
N GLY A 57 -6.25 1.22 1.39
CA GLY A 57 -5.71 0.74 0.12
C GLY A 57 -5.02 -0.61 0.23
N PRO A 58 -4.02 -0.77 1.12
CA PRO A 58 -3.38 -2.06 1.32
C PRO A 58 -4.34 -3.17 1.76
N LEU A 59 -5.29 -2.87 2.64
CA LEU A 59 -6.28 -3.86 3.06
C LEU A 59 -7.20 -4.27 1.91
N ALA A 60 -7.63 -3.31 1.09
CA ALA A 60 -8.44 -3.58 -0.09
C ALA A 60 -7.67 -4.43 -1.11
N ALA A 61 -6.37 -4.14 -1.30
CA ALA A 61 -5.52 -4.92 -2.20
C ALA A 61 -5.39 -6.37 -1.72
N LEU A 62 -5.17 -6.58 -0.43
CA LEU A 62 -5.12 -7.93 0.14
C LEU A 62 -6.45 -8.68 -0.07
N ASN A 63 -7.55 -7.98 0.15
CA ASN A 63 -8.88 -8.56 -0.04
C ASN A 63 -9.14 -8.92 -1.51
N GLU A 64 -8.70 -8.07 -2.42
CA GLU A 64 -8.87 -8.32 -3.86
C GLU A 64 -8.03 -9.50 -4.34
N LEU A 65 -6.80 -9.65 -3.83
CA LEU A 65 -5.98 -10.82 -4.15
C LEU A 65 -6.64 -12.12 -3.71
N ALA A 66 -7.38 -12.10 -2.62
CA ALA A 66 -8.15 -13.24 -2.10
C ALA A 66 -7.29 -14.51 -1.96
N ARG A 67 -6.13 -14.39 -1.31
CA ARG A 67 -5.18 -15.51 -1.15
C ARG A 67 -5.08 -15.95 0.30
N PRO A 68 -5.97 -16.86 0.75
CA PRO A 68 -5.86 -17.41 2.11
C PRO A 68 -4.61 -18.26 2.31
N ASP A 69 -3.95 -18.65 1.23
CA ASP A 69 -2.70 -19.41 1.24
C ASP A 69 -1.46 -18.52 1.33
N ALA A 70 -1.61 -17.25 1.64
CA ALA A 70 -0.48 -16.33 1.79
C ALA A 70 0.33 -16.70 3.03
N LEU A 71 1.64 -16.82 2.84
CA LEU A 71 2.59 -17.19 3.89
C LEU A 71 3.26 -15.97 4.51
N ALA A 72 3.41 -14.91 3.73
CA ALA A 72 4.11 -13.71 4.16
C ALA A 72 3.68 -12.52 3.30
N VAL A 73 3.82 -11.33 3.87
CA VAL A 73 3.56 -10.07 3.17
C VAL A 73 4.75 -9.15 3.39
N ALA A 74 5.24 -8.56 2.32
CA ALA A 74 6.23 -7.50 2.37
C ALA A 74 5.63 -6.22 1.80
N VAL A 75 5.98 -5.09 2.39
CA VAL A 75 5.44 -3.79 1.99
C VAL A 75 6.59 -2.87 1.62
N SER A 76 6.43 -2.20 0.49
CA SER A 76 7.30 -1.11 0.04
C SER A 76 6.46 0.15 -0.10
N ALA A 77 7.06 1.29 0.13
CA ALA A 77 6.37 2.57 0.02
C ALA A 77 7.34 3.65 -0.42
N MET A 78 6.82 4.75 -0.94
CA MET A 78 7.64 5.93 -1.19
C MET A 78 8.08 6.53 0.14
N VAL A 79 9.34 6.95 0.22
CA VAL A 79 9.94 7.49 1.43
C VAL A 79 10.77 8.73 1.11
N PRO A 80 10.87 9.69 2.03
CA PRO A 80 10.19 9.73 3.33
C PRO A 80 8.71 10.10 3.18
N SER A 81 7.88 9.48 4.00
CA SER A 81 6.45 9.78 4.10
C SER A 81 6.04 9.63 5.55
N LEU A 82 5.17 10.50 6.03
CA LEU A 82 4.75 10.42 7.43
C LEU A 82 3.35 10.99 7.65
N THR A 83 2.72 10.50 8.70
CA THR A 83 1.49 11.08 9.23
C THR A 83 1.51 10.94 10.76
N ALA A 84 0.83 11.84 11.45
CA ALA A 84 0.61 11.71 12.88
C ALA A 84 -0.65 10.91 13.14
N VAL A 85 -0.63 10.11 14.17
CA VAL A 85 -1.78 9.26 14.54
C VAL A 85 -2.17 9.51 15.99
N ASP A 86 -3.43 9.23 16.32
CA ASP A 86 -3.92 9.26 17.70
C ASP A 86 -3.57 7.95 18.43
N SER A 87 -4.03 7.83 19.67
CA SER A 87 -3.75 6.64 20.49
C SER A 87 -4.38 5.36 19.93
N GLY A 88 -5.37 5.48 19.07
CA GLY A 88 -5.99 4.34 18.38
C GLY A 88 -5.35 4.01 17.05
N GLY A 89 -4.28 4.72 16.66
CA GLY A 89 -3.60 4.50 15.39
C GLY A 89 -4.29 5.15 14.19
N ARG A 90 -5.22 6.07 14.42
CA ARG A 90 -5.93 6.76 13.33
C ARG A 90 -5.17 8.01 12.91
N PRO A 91 -5.00 8.25 11.60
CA PRO A 91 -4.36 9.47 11.14
C PRO A 91 -5.12 10.72 11.57
N ILE A 92 -4.40 11.69 12.11
CA ILE A 92 -4.94 13.00 12.50
C ILE A 92 -4.36 14.14 11.67
N THR A 93 -3.45 13.82 10.74
CA THR A 93 -2.92 14.75 9.75
C THR A 93 -2.99 14.12 8.38
N PRO A 94 -2.91 14.92 7.29
CA PRO A 94 -2.66 14.34 5.97
C PRO A 94 -1.35 13.54 5.96
N GLY A 95 -1.23 12.59 5.06
CA GLY A 95 0.01 11.91 4.79
C GLY A 95 0.92 12.79 3.97
N LEU A 96 2.04 13.23 4.55
CA LEU A 96 3.00 14.09 3.87
C LEU A 96 3.99 13.25 3.08
N LEU A 97 4.24 13.63 1.83
CA LEU A 97 5.06 12.87 0.91
C LEU A 97 6.45 13.50 0.73
N TYR A 98 7.34 12.69 0.21
CA TYR A 98 8.75 13.06 0.04
C TYR A 98 8.99 14.25 -0.88
N GLY A 99 8.08 14.64 -1.71
CA GLY A 99 8.19 15.84 -2.54
C GLY A 99 7.65 17.10 -1.88
N ASP A 100 7.22 17.01 -0.62
CA ASP A 100 6.64 18.12 0.12
C ASP A 100 7.76 19.09 0.55
N GLY A 101 7.62 20.29 0.14
CA GLY A 101 8.65 21.32 0.38
C GLY A 101 8.62 21.96 1.75
#